data_a89026f490f1ae15dfa58e25b814a266
#
_entry.id   a89026f490f1ae15dfa58e25b814a266
#
_cell.length_a   1.000
_cell.length_b   1.000
_cell.length_c   1.000
_cell.angle_alpha   90.00
_cell.angle_beta   90.00
_cell.angle_gamma   90.00
#
_symmetry.space_group_name_H-M   'P 1'
#
loop_
_entity.id
_entity.type
_entity.pdbx_description
1 polymer ?
#
loop_
_entity_poly.entity_id
_entity_poly.type
_entity_poly.pdbx_seq_one_letter_code
_entity_poly.pdbx_strand_id
1 'polypeptide(L)'
;ALAAGAAAARWNRPFAGLADAVLLGREGRAAEATAAAGAALAAAAPYPLAGRLGMRLVAPVAYEDGWGAPAEWAREAEEFFHAAGLPAVAGACRGLLRAMGVPVRQRRSGTDRVPAPLRRCGITVREFEVARLLAERFGNRDIAGRLHISPRTVEKHVSSLLQKTGHPNRAAFASAARDLVTGSAP
;
A
#
# COMPACT_ATOMS: atom_id res chain seq x y z
N ALA A 1 8.29 -37.21 -0.54
CA ALA A 1 8.72 -37.14 0.89
C ALA A 1 9.01 -35.70 1.34
N LEU A 2 9.65 -34.85 0.54
CA LEU A 2 9.93 -33.42 0.87
C LEU A 2 8.65 -32.58 0.95
N ALA A 3 7.67 -32.81 0.07
CA ALA A 3 6.40 -32.10 0.05
C ALA A 3 5.55 -32.36 1.31
N ALA A 4 5.54 -33.61 1.81
CA ALA A 4 4.79 -33.95 3.01
C ALA A 4 5.37 -33.31 4.28
N GLY A 5 6.70 -33.20 4.38
CA GLY A 5 7.37 -32.55 5.52
C GLY A 5 7.17 -31.03 5.57
N ALA A 6 7.17 -30.37 4.40
CA ALA A 6 6.94 -28.92 4.33
C ALA A 6 5.51 -28.53 4.71
N ALA A 7 4.51 -29.34 4.31
CA ALA A 7 3.10 -29.12 4.67
C ALA A 7 2.83 -29.39 6.17
N ALA A 8 3.66 -30.19 6.84
CA ALA A 8 3.51 -30.48 8.26
C ALA A 8 3.92 -29.30 9.17
N ALA A 9 4.71 -28.36 8.69
CA ALA A 9 5.05 -27.16 9.45
C ALA A 9 3.79 -26.32 9.70
N ARG A 10 3.53 -25.96 10.96
CA ARG A 10 2.31 -25.22 11.37
C ARG A 10 2.09 -23.94 10.56
N TRP A 11 3.17 -23.27 10.18
CA TRP A 11 3.14 -22.09 9.33
C TRP A 11 2.62 -22.36 7.90
N ASN A 12 2.93 -23.55 7.34
CA ASN A 12 2.59 -23.88 5.95
C ASN A 12 1.19 -24.49 5.80
N ARG A 13 0.58 -24.97 6.89
CA ARG A 13 -0.76 -25.60 6.86
C ARG A 13 -1.83 -24.72 6.20
N PRO A 14 -1.94 -23.42 6.52
CA PRO A 14 -2.90 -22.55 5.84
C PRO A 14 -2.73 -22.50 4.32
N PHE A 15 -1.47 -22.44 3.86
CA PHE A 15 -1.19 -22.37 2.42
C PHE A 15 -1.54 -23.68 1.70
N ALA A 16 -1.31 -24.84 2.33
CA ALA A 16 -1.73 -26.13 1.78
C ALA A 16 -3.26 -26.20 1.66
N GLY A 17 -4.00 -25.84 2.70
CA GLY A 17 -5.47 -25.83 2.66
C GLY A 17 -6.04 -24.81 1.66
N LEU A 18 -5.37 -23.67 1.47
CA LEU A 18 -5.74 -22.70 0.43
C LEU A 18 -5.43 -23.23 -0.98
N ALA A 19 -4.37 -24.00 -1.16
CA ALA A 19 -4.08 -24.67 -2.43
C ALA A 19 -5.17 -25.72 -2.77
N ASP A 20 -5.61 -26.50 -1.79
CA ASP A 20 -6.73 -27.43 -1.95
C ASP A 20 -8.02 -26.68 -2.35
N ALA A 21 -8.30 -25.54 -1.72
CA ALA A 21 -9.43 -24.70 -2.08
C ALA A 21 -9.36 -24.22 -3.54
N VAL A 22 -8.18 -23.82 -4.01
CA VAL A 22 -7.97 -23.42 -5.41
C VAL A 22 -8.26 -24.58 -6.36
N LEU A 23 -7.79 -25.80 -6.05
CA LEU A 23 -8.05 -26.98 -6.87
C LEU A 23 -9.55 -27.28 -6.94
N LEU A 24 -10.25 -27.26 -5.82
CA LEU A 24 -11.71 -27.45 -5.77
C LEU A 24 -12.44 -26.37 -6.57
N GLY A 25 -12.01 -25.12 -6.50
CA GLY A 25 -12.59 -24.03 -7.29
C GLY A 25 -12.43 -24.25 -8.79
N ARG A 26 -11.23 -24.67 -9.24
CA ARG A 26 -10.95 -25.02 -10.65
C ARG A 26 -11.78 -26.20 -11.16
N GLU A 27 -12.17 -27.14 -10.27
CA GLU A 27 -13.09 -28.23 -10.57
C GLU A 27 -14.57 -27.81 -10.60
N GLY A 28 -14.88 -26.52 -10.38
CA GLY A 28 -16.25 -25.99 -10.31
C GLY A 28 -16.99 -26.32 -8.99
N ARG A 29 -16.30 -26.81 -7.98
CA ARG A 29 -16.83 -27.18 -6.64
C ARG A 29 -16.78 -25.98 -5.68
N ALA A 30 -17.44 -24.87 -6.07
CA ALA A 30 -17.34 -23.56 -5.41
C ALA A 30 -17.71 -23.59 -3.92
N ALA A 31 -18.72 -24.35 -3.52
CA ALA A 31 -19.11 -24.47 -2.11
C ALA A 31 -18.03 -25.15 -1.26
N GLU A 32 -17.42 -26.22 -1.79
CA GLU A 32 -16.35 -26.95 -1.11
C GLU A 32 -15.06 -26.14 -1.09
N ALA A 33 -14.73 -25.43 -2.15
CA ALA A 33 -13.62 -24.49 -2.21
C ALA A 33 -13.75 -23.41 -1.14
N THR A 34 -14.95 -22.84 -1.00
CA THR A 34 -15.24 -21.81 0.02
C THR A 34 -15.08 -22.36 1.43
N ALA A 35 -15.58 -23.57 1.70
CA ALA A 35 -15.44 -24.21 2.99
C ALA A 35 -13.97 -24.53 3.33
N ALA A 36 -13.21 -25.08 2.36
CA ALA A 36 -11.78 -25.38 2.52
C ALA A 36 -10.96 -24.11 2.79
N ALA A 37 -11.21 -23.03 2.06
CA ALA A 37 -10.57 -21.73 2.29
C ALA A 37 -10.90 -21.20 3.69
N GLY A 38 -12.15 -21.25 4.14
CA GLY A 38 -12.57 -20.85 5.48
C GLY A 38 -11.83 -21.63 6.57
N ALA A 39 -11.72 -22.94 6.43
CA ALA A 39 -10.97 -23.78 7.37
C ALA A 39 -9.47 -23.45 7.39
N ALA A 40 -8.86 -23.24 6.22
CA ALA A 40 -7.46 -22.85 6.10
C ALA A 40 -7.17 -21.50 6.74
N LEU A 41 -8.03 -20.51 6.53
CA LEU A 41 -7.90 -19.19 7.12
C LEU A 41 -8.14 -19.19 8.64
N ALA A 42 -9.06 -20.01 9.13
CA ALA A 42 -9.24 -20.24 10.56
C ALA A 42 -7.99 -20.87 11.19
N ALA A 43 -7.37 -21.83 10.53
CA ALA A 43 -6.11 -22.43 10.96
C ALA A 43 -4.92 -21.43 10.94
N ALA A 44 -5.04 -20.35 10.17
CA ALA A 44 -4.05 -19.28 10.13
C ALA A 44 -4.21 -18.25 11.27
N ALA A 45 -5.23 -18.32 12.12
CA ALA A 45 -5.48 -17.35 13.19
C ALA A 45 -4.25 -17.07 14.07
N PRO A 46 -3.42 -18.06 14.48
CA PRO A 46 -2.19 -17.82 15.24
C PRO A 46 -1.08 -17.14 14.42
N TYR A 47 -1.24 -17.06 13.10
CA TYR A 47 -0.24 -16.54 12.17
C TYR A 47 -0.86 -15.47 11.24
N PRO A 48 -1.18 -14.26 11.76
CA PRO A 48 -1.92 -13.24 11.00
C PRO A 48 -1.29 -12.87 9.66
N LEU A 49 0.05 -12.81 9.60
CA LEU A 49 0.77 -12.53 8.36
C LEU A 49 0.52 -13.63 7.31
N ALA A 50 0.56 -14.91 7.71
CA ALA A 50 0.31 -16.03 6.79
C ALA A 50 -1.13 -16.01 6.27
N GLY A 51 -2.11 -15.75 7.15
CA GLY A 51 -3.51 -15.62 6.76
C GLY A 51 -3.75 -14.50 5.76
N ARG A 52 -3.23 -13.30 6.02
CA ARG A 52 -3.39 -12.15 5.11
C ARG A 52 -2.63 -12.29 3.79
N LEU A 53 -1.47 -12.94 3.83
CA LEU A 53 -0.74 -13.28 2.62
C LEU A 53 -1.50 -14.34 1.80
N GLY A 54 -2.02 -15.36 2.45
CA GLY A 54 -2.86 -16.39 1.83
C GLY A 54 -4.09 -15.81 1.16
N MET A 55 -4.86 -14.95 1.85
CA MET A 55 -6.00 -14.21 1.29
C MET A 55 -5.62 -13.47 0.02
N ARG A 56 -4.53 -12.72 0.05
CA ARG A 56 -4.05 -11.97 -1.11
C ARG A 56 -3.70 -12.88 -2.29
N LEU A 57 -3.08 -14.03 -2.02
CA LEU A 57 -2.63 -14.96 -3.06
C LEU A 57 -3.80 -15.66 -3.76
N VAL A 58 -4.84 -16.07 -3.02
CA VAL A 58 -5.95 -16.83 -3.60
C VAL A 58 -7.08 -15.96 -4.13
N ALA A 59 -7.19 -14.70 -3.69
CA ALA A 59 -8.27 -13.81 -4.09
C ALA A 59 -8.45 -13.64 -5.61
N PRO A 60 -7.41 -13.54 -6.46
CA PRO A 60 -7.59 -13.44 -7.90
C PRO A 60 -8.30 -14.69 -8.48
N VAL A 61 -7.82 -15.87 -8.12
CA VAL A 61 -8.36 -17.15 -8.62
C VAL A 61 -9.77 -17.38 -8.10
N ALA A 62 -10.01 -17.10 -6.82
CA ALA A 62 -11.33 -17.20 -6.23
C ALA A 62 -12.35 -16.28 -6.92
N TYR A 63 -11.92 -15.08 -7.34
CA TYR A 63 -12.74 -14.14 -8.10
C TYR A 63 -13.06 -14.68 -9.50
N GLU A 64 -12.05 -15.18 -10.21
CA GLU A 64 -12.21 -15.75 -11.56
C GLU A 64 -13.14 -16.97 -11.57
N ASP A 65 -13.00 -17.86 -10.59
CA ASP A 65 -13.73 -19.12 -10.49
C ASP A 65 -15.05 -19.02 -9.67
N GLY A 66 -15.38 -17.83 -9.14
CA GLY A 66 -16.66 -17.54 -8.49
C GLY A 66 -16.87 -18.19 -7.14
N TRP A 67 -15.83 -18.33 -6.28
CA TRP A 67 -15.95 -18.90 -4.95
C TRP A 67 -15.36 -18.03 -3.84
N GLY A 68 -15.77 -18.28 -2.61
CA GLY A 68 -15.29 -17.56 -1.41
C GLY A 68 -15.71 -16.08 -1.37
N ALA A 69 -14.89 -15.27 -0.73
CA ALA A 69 -15.13 -13.84 -0.56
C ALA A 69 -13.89 -13.00 -1.00
N PRO A 70 -13.47 -13.08 -2.28
CA PRO A 70 -12.20 -12.54 -2.75
C PRO A 70 -12.04 -11.04 -2.53
N ALA A 71 -13.10 -10.26 -2.68
CA ALA A 71 -13.05 -8.81 -2.45
C ALA A 71 -12.87 -8.47 -0.96
N GLU A 72 -13.49 -9.22 -0.06
CA GLU A 72 -13.34 -9.06 1.38
C GLU A 72 -11.92 -9.45 1.80
N TRP A 73 -11.43 -10.58 1.33
CA TRP A 73 -10.05 -11.03 1.59
C TRP A 73 -9.00 -10.01 1.13
N ALA A 74 -9.16 -9.47 -0.08
CA ALA A 74 -8.25 -8.45 -0.59
C ALA A 74 -8.31 -7.15 0.24
N ARG A 75 -9.49 -6.79 0.78
CA ARG A 75 -9.68 -5.62 1.64
C ARG A 75 -9.03 -5.83 3.00
N GLU A 76 -9.27 -6.97 3.64
CA GLU A 76 -8.66 -7.31 4.93
C GLU A 76 -7.13 -7.39 4.83
N ALA A 77 -6.60 -7.97 3.76
CA ALA A 77 -5.17 -8.01 3.50
C ALA A 77 -4.61 -6.59 3.29
N GLU A 78 -5.31 -5.73 2.53
CA GLU A 78 -4.91 -4.32 2.35
C GLU A 78 -4.81 -3.58 3.68
N GLU A 79 -5.83 -3.70 4.53
CA GLU A 79 -5.86 -3.04 5.84
C GLU A 79 -4.72 -3.50 6.74
N PHE A 80 -4.49 -4.81 6.81
CA PHE A 80 -3.40 -5.39 7.59
C PHE A 80 -2.03 -4.90 7.12
N PHE A 81 -1.73 -5.00 5.82
CA PHE A 81 -0.43 -4.59 5.30
C PHE A 81 -0.22 -3.08 5.35
N HIS A 82 -1.29 -2.30 5.26
CA HIS A 82 -1.22 -0.85 5.46
C HIS A 82 -0.87 -0.52 6.93
N ALA A 83 -1.55 -1.13 7.90
CA ALA A 83 -1.29 -0.94 9.33
C ALA A 83 0.12 -1.43 9.73
N ALA A 84 0.60 -2.50 9.10
CA ALA A 84 1.95 -3.03 9.29
C ALA A 84 3.06 -2.18 8.63
N GLY A 85 2.73 -1.07 7.97
CA GLY A 85 3.72 -0.21 7.31
C GLY A 85 4.34 -0.83 6.05
N LEU A 86 3.62 -1.73 5.37
CA LEU A 86 4.04 -2.41 4.14
C LEU A 86 3.31 -1.85 2.91
N PRO A 87 3.62 -0.60 2.48
CA PRO A 87 2.84 0.12 1.47
C PRO A 87 2.85 -0.54 0.09
N ALA A 88 3.92 -1.25 -0.27
CA ALA A 88 4.02 -1.96 -1.55
C ALA A 88 3.00 -3.10 -1.63
N VAL A 89 2.90 -3.92 -0.56
CA VAL A 89 1.96 -5.05 -0.50
C VAL A 89 0.52 -4.56 -0.40
N ALA A 90 0.26 -3.56 0.44
CA ALA A 90 -1.05 -2.90 0.51
C ALA A 90 -1.45 -2.29 -0.85
N GLY A 91 -0.49 -1.71 -1.57
CA GLY A 91 -0.68 -1.21 -2.94
C GLY A 91 -1.10 -2.30 -3.93
N ALA A 92 -0.48 -3.48 -3.83
CA ALA A 92 -0.84 -4.63 -4.65
C ALA A 92 -2.26 -5.15 -4.33
N CYS A 93 -2.66 -5.18 -3.05
CA CYS A 93 -4.04 -5.53 -2.66
C CYS A 93 -5.06 -4.53 -3.24
N ARG A 94 -4.75 -3.22 -3.24
CA ARG A 94 -5.60 -2.20 -3.90
C ARG A 94 -5.69 -2.41 -5.41
N GLY A 95 -4.60 -2.89 -6.04
CA GLY A 95 -4.61 -3.28 -7.45
C GLY A 95 -5.60 -4.41 -7.73
N LEU A 96 -5.60 -5.45 -6.90
CA LEU A 96 -6.55 -6.56 -6.99
C LEU A 96 -8.00 -6.09 -6.82
N LEU A 97 -8.28 -5.26 -5.81
CA LEU A 97 -9.63 -4.71 -5.61
C LEU A 97 -10.14 -3.95 -6.83
N ARG A 98 -9.27 -3.12 -7.46
CA ARG A 98 -9.64 -2.40 -8.70
C ARG A 98 -9.91 -3.37 -9.87
N ALA A 99 -9.10 -4.42 -10.00
CA ALA A 99 -9.30 -5.44 -11.03
C ALA A 99 -10.65 -6.19 -10.87
N MET A 100 -11.10 -6.34 -9.62
CA MET A 100 -12.42 -6.89 -9.27
C MET A 100 -13.57 -5.86 -9.37
N GLY A 101 -13.32 -4.63 -9.83
CA GLY A 101 -14.33 -3.57 -9.92
C GLY A 101 -14.74 -2.97 -8.56
N VAL A 102 -14.01 -3.25 -7.49
CA VAL A 102 -14.34 -2.77 -6.15
C VAL A 102 -13.76 -1.37 -5.93
N PRO A 103 -14.58 -0.38 -5.50
CA PRO A 103 -14.08 0.94 -5.16
C PRO A 103 -13.06 0.88 -4.02
N VAL A 104 -11.89 1.49 -4.24
CA VAL A 104 -10.81 1.53 -3.25
C VAL A 104 -10.63 2.96 -2.76
N ARG A 105 -10.72 3.17 -1.45
CA ARG A 105 -10.35 4.45 -0.85
C ARG A 105 -8.89 4.75 -1.11
N GLN A 106 -8.60 5.91 -1.68
CA GLN A 106 -7.23 6.39 -1.80
C GLN A 106 -6.70 6.72 -0.39
N ARG A 107 -6.04 5.77 0.25
CA ARG A 107 -5.31 6.03 1.49
C ARG A 107 -4.02 6.76 1.10
N ARG A 108 -3.88 8.00 1.53
CA ARG A 108 -2.64 8.77 1.39
C ARG A 108 -1.61 8.17 2.35
N SER A 109 -0.83 7.18 1.88
CA SER A 109 0.25 6.58 2.67
C SER A 109 1.31 7.66 2.99
N GLY A 110 1.73 7.74 4.25
CA GLY A 110 2.81 8.62 4.66
C GLY A 110 2.40 10.04 5.04
N THR A 111 1.11 10.35 5.13
CA THR A 111 0.63 11.70 5.55
C THR A 111 1.19 12.09 6.93
N ASP A 112 1.50 11.10 7.78
CA ASP A 112 2.09 11.34 9.11
C ASP A 112 3.54 11.83 9.04
N ARG A 113 4.23 11.63 7.91
CA ARG A 113 5.57 12.17 7.65
C ARG A 113 5.55 13.67 7.31
N VAL A 114 4.38 14.20 6.94
CA VAL A 114 4.22 15.62 6.64
C VAL A 114 3.89 16.35 7.93
N PRO A 115 4.68 17.35 8.36
CA PRO A 115 4.39 18.14 9.55
C PRO A 115 2.97 18.72 9.56
N ALA A 116 2.36 18.79 10.74
CA ALA A 116 0.97 19.21 10.89
C ALA A 116 0.63 20.56 10.23
N PRO A 117 1.49 21.60 10.27
CA PRO A 117 1.23 22.85 9.56
C PRO A 117 1.11 22.66 8.05
N LEU A 118 2.01 21.89 7.44
CA LEU A 118 2.01 21.62 6.01
C LEU A 118 0.84 20.72 5.58
N ARG A 119 0.44 19.77 6.46
CA ARG A 119 -0.78 18.95 6.22
C ARG A 119 -2.04 19.82 6.14
N ARG A 120 -2.15 20.82 7.00
CA ARG A 120 -3.29 21.76 6.99
C ARG A 120 -3.37 22.55 5.68
N CYS A 121 -2.23 22.86 5.07
CA CYS A 121 -2.16 23.47 3.73
C CYS A 121 -2.45 22.47 2.60
N GLY A 122 -2.78 21.20 2.89
CA GLY A 122 -3.07 20.18 1.88
C GLY A 122 -1.82 19.67 1.14
N ILE A 123 -0.63 19.81 1.73
CA ILE A 123 0.62 19.32 1.17
C ILE A 123 0.61 17.79 1.20
N THR A 124 0.84 17.19 0.05
CA THR A 124 0.97 15.74 -0.10
C THR A 124 2.36 15.27 0.29
N VAL A 125 2.53 13.96 0.54
CA VAL A 125 3.85 13.36 0.85
C VAL A 125 4.86 13.68 -0.23
N ARG A 126 4.46 13.59 -1.52
CA ARG A 126 5.36 13.87 -2.64
C ARG A 126 5.77 15.34 -2.72
N GLU A 127 4.85 16.23 -2.47
CA GLU A 127 5.16 17.66 -2.36
C GLU A 127 6.06 17.94 -1.16
N PHE A 128 5.88 17.23 -0.05
CA PHE A 128 6.76 17.36 1.12
C PHE A 128 8.18 16.86 0.85
N GLU A 129 8.36 15.75 0.12
CA GLU A 129 9.67 15.30 -0.33
C GLU A 129 10.37 16.35 -1.20
N VAL A 130 9.64 16.97 -2.11
CA VAL A 130 10.14 18.09 -2.92
C VAL A 130 10.46 19.30 -2.04
N ALA A 131 9.60 19.65 -1.08
CA ALA A 131 9.80 20.76 -0.14
C ALA A 131 11.09 20.63 0.67
N ARG A 132 11.39 19.42 1.17
CA ARG A 132 12.65 19.14 1.89
C ARG A 132 13.87 19.44 1.04
N LEU A 133 13.89 18.95 -0.19
CA LEU A 133 15.01 19.16 -1.10
C LEU A 133 15.12 20.62 -1.57
N LEU A 134 14.00 21.36 -1.64
CA LEU A 134 14.00 22.80 -1.86
C LEU A 134 14.62 23.56 -0.69
N ALA A 135 14.32 23.17 0.55
CA ALA A 135 14.92 23.75 1.76
C ALA A 135 16.45 23.56 1.79
N GLU A 136 16.93 22.44 1.23
CA GLU A 136 18.35 22.12 1.02
C GLU A 136 18.95 22.82 -0.22
N ARG A 137 18.17 23.65 -0.92
CA ARG A 137 18.55 24.44 -2.12
C ARG A 137 18.90 23.63 -3.37
N PHE A 138 18.46 22.38 -3.48
CA PHE A 138 18.66 21.57 -4.71
C PHE A 138 17.91 22.16 -5.89
N GLY A 139 18.52 22.08 -7.09
CA GLY A 139 17.91 22.42 -8.37
C GLY A 139 16.87 21.40 -8.83
N ASN A 140 16.02 21.75 -9.80
CA ASN A 140 14.98 20.84 -10.31
C ASN A 140 15.55 19.55 -10.88
N ARG A 141 16.72 19.60 -11.52
CA ARG A 141 17.41 18.42 -12.06
C ARG A 141 17.89 17.48 -10.95
N ASP A 142 18.47 18.03 -9.88
CA ASP A 142 18.96 17.26 -8.75
C ASP A 142 17.81 16.61 -7.97
N ILE A 143 16.72 17.38 -7.75
CA ILE A 143 15.49 16.88 -7.14
C ILE A 143 14.89 15.75 -7.99
N ALA A 144 14.85 15.93 -9.30
CA ALA A 144 14.34 14.93 -10.24
C ALA A 144 15.13 13.62 -10.15
N GLY A 145 16.47 13.70 -10.15
CA GLY A 145 17.35 12.54 -9.99
C GLY A 145 17.15 11.82 -8.65
N ARG A 146 17.10 12.56 -7.53
CA ARG A 146 16.92 12.00 -6.18
C ARG A 146 15.55 11.33 -5.98
N LEU A 147 14.53 11.89 -6.61
CA LEU A 147 13.15 11.41 -6.48
C LEU A 147 12.70 10.49 -7.62
N HIS A 148 13.60 10.19 -8.60
CA HIS A 148 13.33 9.37 -9.77
C HIS A 148 12.09 9.81 -10.55
N ILE A 149 12.00 11.13 -10.84
CA ILE A 149 10.93 11.75 -11.64
C ILE A 149 11.51 12.72 -12.67
N SER A 150 10.68 13.21 -13.60
CA SER A 150 11.12 14.20 -14.57
C SER A 150 11.29 15.60 -13.94
N PRO A 151 12.21 16.44 -14.45
CA PRO A 151 12.31 17.84 -14.00
C PRO A 151 11.00 18.62 -14.17
N ARG A 152 10.22 18.34 -15.21
CA ARG A 152 8.89 18.92 -15.44
C ARG A 152 7.88 18.53 -14.34
N THR A 153 8.01 17.29 -13.79
CA THR A 153 7.19 16.84 -12.66
C THR A 153 7.56 17.62 -11.39
N VAL A 154 8.87 17.87 -11.19
CA VAL A 154 9.33 18.70 -10.07
C VAL A 154 8.77 20.13 -10.17
N GLU A 155 8.79 20.73 -11.35
CA GLU A 155 8.21 22.07 -11.59
C GLU A 155 6.73 22.14 -11.20
N LYS A 156 5.96 21.12 -11.58
CA LYS A 156 4.54 21.02 -11.18
C LYS A 156 4.38 20.95 -9.66
N HIS A 157 5.19 20.13 -8.99
CA HIS A 157 5.16 20.03 -7.53
C HIS A 157 5.57 21.36 -6.86
N VAL A 158 6.58 22.04 -7.37
CA VAL A 158 7.01 23.37 -6.87
C VAL A 158 5.87 24.39 -7.05
N SER A 159 5.25 24.47 -8.21
CA SER A 159 4.12 25.38 -8.45
C SER A 159 2.95 25.10 -7.49
N SER A 160 2.62 23.83 -7.29
CA SER A 160 1.57 23.42 -6.34
C SER A 160 1.94 23.78 -4.90
N LEU A 161 3.20 23.58 -4.49
CA LEU A 161 3.70 23.99 -3.17
C LEU A 161 3.55 25.49 -2.93
N LEU A 162 3.98 26.32 -3.87
CA LEU A 162 3.88 27.78 -3.77
C LEU A 162 2.43 28.23 -3.63
N GLN A 163 1.54 27.68 -4.45
CA GLN A 163 0.11 27.97 -4.42
C GLN A 163 -0.52 27.58 -3.06
N LYS A 164 -0.24 26.38 -2.57
CA LYS A 164 -0.81 25.85 -1.31
C LYS A 164 -0.30 26.55 -0.05
N THR A 165 0.94 27.05 -0.10
CA THR A 165 1.59 27.74 1.03
C THR A 165 1.55 29.24 0.96
N GLY A 166 1.05 29.82 -0.14
CA GLY A 166 0.94 31.26 -0.34
C GLY A 166 2.28 31.97 -0.55
N HIS A 167 3.37 31.23 -0.86
CA HIS A 167 4.67 31.86 -1.07
C HIS A 167 4.79 32.40 -2.50
N PRO A 168 5.32 33.63 -2.68
CA PRO A 168 5.36 34.29 -3.97
C PRO A 168 6.36 33.66 -4.95
N ASN A 169 7.40 33.01 -4.46
CA ASN A 169 8.42 32.37 -5.27
C ASN A 169 9.18 31.29 -4.52
N ARG A 170 9.98 30.53 -5.27
CA ARG A 170 10.83 29.43 -4.77
C ARG A 170 11.78 29.84 -3.65
N ALA A 171 12.42 31.02 -3.76
CA ALA A 171 13.40 31.48 -2.79
C ALA A 171 12.76 31.79 -1.43
N ALA A 172 11.59 32.47 -1.44
CA ALA A 172 10.80 32.73 -0.26
C ALA A 172 10.34 31.42 0.43
N PHE A 173 9.85 30.46 -0.37
CA PHE A 173 9.48 29.14 0.16
C PHE A 173 10.68 28.39 0.74
N ALA A 174 11.81 28.32 0.04
CA ALA A 174 13.01 27.62 0.51
C ALA A 174 13.57 28.19 1.83
N SER A 175 13.42 29.48 2.05
CA SER A 175 13.79 30.13 3.32
C SER A 175 12.86 29.74 4.46
N ALA A 176 11.54 29.81 4.24
CA ALA A 176 10.53 29.45 5.22
C ALA A 176 10.47 27.94 5.50
N ALA A 177 10.74 27.12 4.48
CA ALA A 177 10.65 25.66 4.58
C ALA A 177 11.70 25.04 5.52
N ARG A 178 12.83 25.70 5.77
CA ARG A 178 13.81 25.20 6.74
C ARG A 178 13.20 25.03 8.12
N ASP A 179 12.52 26.03 8.61
CA ASP A 179 11.92 26.04 9.94
C ASP A 179 10.74 25.06 10.01
N LEU A 180 9.98 24.94 8.93
CA LEU A 180 8.82 24.05 8.81
C LEU A 180 9.22 22.56 8.66
N VAL A 181 10.37 22.28 8.06
CA VAL A 181 10.87 20.91 7.82
C VAL A 181 11.63 20.36 9.02
N THR A 182 12.35 21.21 9.76
CA THR A 182 13.12 20.81 10.95
C THR A 182 12.26 20.67 12.20
N GLY A 183 10.97 21.05 12.16
CA GLY A 183 10.09 20.99 13.31
C GLY A 183 10.42 22.00 14.41
N SER A 184 11.30 22.97 14.14
CA SER A 184 11.64 24.08 15.04
C SER A 184 10.73 25.28 14.71
N ALA A 185 9.45 25.15 14.99
CA ALA A 185 8.57 26.31 15.15
C ALA A 185 8.34 26.51 16.65
N PRO A 186 8.38 27.77 17.16
CA PRO A 186 8.17 28.08 18.56
C PRO A 186 6.79 27.68 19.05
#